data_926b0059f7a732fe8c0a5af5f574d973
#
_entry.id   926b0059f7a732fe8c0a5af5f574d973
#
_cell.length_a   1.000
_cell.length_b   1.000
_cell.length_c   1.000
_cell.angle_alpha   90.00
_cell.angle_beta   90.00
_cell.angle_gamma   90.00
#
_symmetry.space_group_name_H-M   'P 1'
#
loop_
_entity.id
_entity.type
_entity.pdbx_description
1 polymer ?
#
loop_
_entity_poly.entity_id
_entity_poly.type
_entity_poly.pdbx_seq_one_letter_code
_entity_poly.pdbx_strand_id
1 'polypeptide(L)'
;TEVDTLSLHDALPISEEEMESDNKRISILRDKLWNGLNSIEEIYLNGDMKQRIPGNLNVSFNFVEGESLIMAIKDMAVSSGSACTSASLEPSYVLRALGRSDELAHSSIRISIGKYTTEEEIDYSVSLIKEAVTKLRELSPLWEMYKDGIDLNSVKWSAH
;
A
#
# COMPACT_ATOMS: atom_id res chain seq x y z
N THR A 1 6.75 2.11 -43.83
CA THR A 1 6.68 1.53 -42.48
C THR A 1 5.22 1.46 -42.07
N GLU A 2 4.59 0.29 -42.34
CA GLU A 2 3.29 -0.03 -41.76
C GLU A 2 3.45 -0.05 -40.26
N VAL A 3 2.78 0.85 -39.58
CA VAL A 3 2.60 0.77 -38.12
C VAL A 3 1.48 -0.24 -37.92
N ASP A 4 1.84 -1.44 -37.49
CA ASP A 4 0.88 -2.46 -37.04
C ASP A 4 0.13 -1.91 -35.83
N THR A 5 -0.97 -1.22 -36.07
CA THR A 5 -1.94 -0.88 -35.04
C THR A 5 -2.74 -2.14 -34.72
N LEU A 6 -2.36 -2.83 -33.66
CA LEU A 6 -3.18 -3.87 -33.06
C LEU A 6 -4.58 -3.30 -32.81
N SER A 7 -5.58 -3.89 -33.47
CA SER A 7 -6.97 -3.50 -33.22
C SER A 7 -7.41 -4.01 -31.84
N LEU A 8 -8.42 -3.36 -31.26
CA LEU A 8 -9.05 -3.85 -30.01
C LEU A 8 -9.51 -5.30 -30.12
N HIS A 9 -9.89 -5.73 -31.31
CA HIS A 9 -10.30 -7.12 -31.59
C HIS A 9 -9.15 -8.11 -31.49
N ASP A 10 -7.92 -7.70 -31.76
CA ASP A 10 -6.74 -8.56 -31.64
C ASP A 10 -6.20 -8.54 -30.19
N ALA A 11 -6.37 -7.44 -29.46
CA ALA A 11 -5.92 -7.30 -28.07
C ALA A 11 -6.74 -8.15 -27.10
N LEU A 12 -8.05 -8.31 -27.31
CA LEU A 12 -8.92 -9.07 -26.41
C LEU A 12 -8.55 -10.54 -26.30
N PRO A 13 -8.37 -11.31 -27.39
CA PRO A 13 -7.96 -12.72 -27.33
C PRO A 13 -6.61 -12.90 -26.64
N ILE A 14 -5.62 -12.04 -26.94
CA ILE A 14 -4.29 -12.10 -26.32
C ILE A 14 -4.39 -11.85 -24.82
N SER A 15 -5.18 -10.85 -24.42
CA SER A 15 -5.40 -10.54 -23.00
C SER A 15 -6.08 -11.70 -22.27
N GLU A 16 -7.04 -12.36 -22.89
CA GLU A 16 -7.75 -13.50 -22.30
C GLU A 16 -6.83 -14.73 -22.17
N GLU A 17 -6.01 -15.02 -23.19
CA GLU A 17 -5.05 -16.12 -23.18
C GLU A 17 -3.98 -15.98 -22.11
N GLU A 18 -3.45 -14.77 -21.92
CA GLU A 18 -2.37 -14.51 -20.96
C GLU A 18 -2.88 -14.24 -19.54
N MET A 19 -4.15 -13.87 -19.37
CA MET A 19 -4.71 -13.38 -18.11
C MET A 19 -4.51 -14.35 -16.94
N GLU A 20 -4.71 -15.63 -17.16
CA GLU A 20 -4.61 -16.64 -16.08
C GLU A 20 -3.16 -16.79 -15.60
N SER A 21 -2.21 -16.90 -16.52
CA SER A 21 -0.79 -17.03 -16.22
C SER A 21 -0.24 -15.75 -15.54
N ASP A 22 -0.61 -14.59 -16.06
CA ASP A 22 -0.24 -13.30 -15.49
C ASP A 22 -0.80 -13.11 -14.08
N ASN A 23 -2.09 -13.40 -13.89
CA ASN A 23 -2.72 -13.28 -12.57
C ASN A 23 -2.07 -14.18 -11.53
N LYS A 24 -1.67 -15.39 -11.91
CA LYS A 24 -0.96 -16.32 -11.03
C LYS A 24 0.40 -15.77 -10.64
N ARG A 25 1.19 -15.30 -11.61
CA ARG A 25 2.51 -14.71 -11.39
C ARG A 25 2.41 -13.42 -10.53
N ILE A 26 1.50 -12.53 -10.86
CA ILE A 26 1.27 -11.28 -10.13
C ILE A 26 0.84 -11.56 -8.69
N SER A 27 0.00 -12.58 -8.45
CA SER A 27 -0.38 -12.98 -7.10
C SER A 27 0.82 -13.45 -6.27
N ILE A 28 1.75 -14.20 -6.88
CA ILE A 28 2.99 -14.63 -6.20
C ILE A 28 3.84 -13.43 -5.81
N LEU A 29 3.99 -12.45 -6.71
CA LEU A 29 4.74 -11.23 -6.43
C LEU A 29 4.09 -10.38 -5.33
N ARG A 30 2.76 -10.28 -5.33
CA ARG A 30 2.00 -9.62 -4.27
C ARG A 30 2.22 -10.29 -2.92
N ASP A 31 2.15 -11.62 -2.89
CA ASP A 31 2.33 -12.38 -1.65
C ASP A 31 3.78 -12.26 -1.15
N LYS A 32 4.77 -12.25 -2.06
CA LYS A 32 6.17 -11.97 -1.73
C LYS A 32 6.33 -10.58 -1.10
N LEU A 33 5.73 -9.55 -1.71
CA LEU A 33 5.73 -8.19 -1.17
C LEU A 33 5.12 -8.15 0.24
N TRP A 34 3.93 -8.72 0.41
CA TRP A 34 3.28 -8.77 1.72
C TRP A 34 4.12 -9.48 2.77
N ASN A 35 4.65 -10.65 2.45
CA ASN A 35 5.51 -11.41 3.37
C ASN A 35 6.75 -10.62 3.78
N GLY A 36 7.34 -9.88 2.84
CA GLY A 36 8.45 -8.98 3.13
C GLY A 36 8.06 -7.86 4.07
N LEU A 37 6.93 -7.22 3.84
CA LEU A 37 6.45 -6.10 4.65
C LEU A 37 5.94 -6.55 6.02
N ASN A 38 5.31 -7.72 6.12
CA ASN A 38 4.67 -8.22 7.36
C ASN A 38 5.64 -8.41 8.54
N SER A 39 6.93 -8.28 8.31
CA SER A 39 7.94 -8.23 9.39
C SER A 39 8.07 -6.86 10.05
N ILE A 40 7.46 -5.82 9.50
CA ILE A 40 7.40 -4.49 10.10
C ILE A 40 6.34 -4.53 11.21
N GLU A 41 6.69 -4.05 12.40
CA GLU A 41 5.77 -3.95 13.54
C GLU A 41 4.61 -2.99 13.22
N GLU A 42 3.44 -3.21 13.77
CA GLU A 42 2.28 -2.30 13.64
C GLU A 42 1.92 -1.95 12.18
N ILE A 43 1.84 -2.97 11.31
CA ILE A 43 1.26 -2.83 9.99
C ILE A 43 0.02 -3.70 9.83
N TYR A 44 -0.87 -3.27 8.98
CA TYR A 44 -2.18 -3.91 8.83
C TYR A 44 -2.56 -4.04 7.37
N LEU A 45 -2.84 -5.28 6.94
CA LEU A 45 -3.42 -5.54 5.64
C LEU A 45 -4.87 -5.07 5.60
N ASN A 46 -5.23 -4.27 4.61
CA ASN A 46 -6.59 -3.80 4.41
C ASN A 46 -7.33 -4.71 3.43
N GLY A 47 -8.47 -5.25 3.89
CA GLY A 47 -9.25 -6.23 3.15
C GLY A 47 -8.74 -7.67 3.28
N ASP A 48 -9.38 -8.59 2.57
CA ASP A 48 -9.06 -10.02 2.59
C ASP A 48 -7.95 -10.35 1.58
N MET A 49 -7.01 -11.24 1.94
CA MET A 49 -5.89 -11.61 1.05
C MET A 49 -6.31 -12.49 -0.12
N LYS A 50 -7.37 -13.28 0.06
CA LYS A 50 -7.87 -14.21 -0.96
C LYS A 50 -8.92 -13.58 -1.87
N GLN A 51 -9.72 -12.64 -1.32
CA GLN A 51 -10.82 -11.99 -2.04
C GLN A 51 -10.41 -10.61 -2.56
N ARG A 52 -9.37 -10.56 -3.41
CA ARG A 52 -8.89 -9.34 -4.04
C ARG A 52 -8.37 -9.61 -5.45
N ILE A 53 -8.28 -8.55 -6.25
CA ILE A 53 -7.61 -8.65 -7.55
C ILE A 53 -6.12 -8.98 -7.35
N PRO A 54 -5.51 -9.77 -8.23
CA PRO A 54 -4.16 -10.31 -8.06
C PRO A 54 -3.10 -9.27 -7.72
N GLY A 55 -3.06 -8.18 -8.46
CA GLY A 55 -2.01 -7.15 -8.34
C GLY A 55 -2.27 -6.06 -7.31
N ASN A 56 -3.29 -6.17 -6.45
CA ASN A 56 -3.60 -5.12 -5.47
C ASN A 56 -3.13 -5.50 -4.07
N LEU A 57 -2.40 -4.60 -3.43
CA LEU A 57 -2.07 -4.67 -2.01
C LEU A 57 -2.35 -3.29 -1.37
N ASN A 58 -3.19 -3.26 -0.33
CA ASN A 58 -3.42 -2.06 0.46
C ASN A 58 -3.00 -2.33 1.90
N VAL A 59 -2.11 -1.49 2.43
CA VAL A 59 -1.48 -1.67 3.74
C VAL A 59 -1.51 -0.35 4.50
N SER A 60 -1.89 -0.40 5.78
CA SER A 60 -1.76 0.72 6.71
C SER A 60 -0.51 0.55 7.57
N PHE A 61 0.23 1.64 7.76
CA PHE A 61 1.45 1.69 8.55
C PHE A 61 1.23 2.58 9.78
N ASN A 62 0.87 1.99 10.91
CA ASN A 62 0.58 2.76 12.12
C ASN A 62 1.76 3.65 12.52
N PHE A 63 1.45 4.82 13.06
CA PHE A 63 2.43 5.86 13.47
C PHE A 63 3.22 6.50 12.31
N VAL A 64 2.73 6.35 11.08
CA VAL A 64 3.31 6.96 9.88
C VAL A 64 2.20 7.72 9.14
N GLU A 65 2.48 8.94 8.77
CA GLU A 65 1.57 9.72 7.93
C GLU A 65 1.72 9.29 6.48
N GLY A 66 0.58 8.95 5.81
CA GLY A 66 0.59 8.32 4.49
C GLY A 66 1.20 9.15 3.38
N GLU A 67 0.99 10.47 3.37
CA GLU A 67 1.58 11.36 2.37
C GLU A 67 3.09 11.47 2.54
N SER A 68 3.56 11.55 3.79
CA SER A 68 4.98 11.55 4.11
C SER A 68 5.66 10.25 3.67
N LEU A 69 4.96 9.10 3.83
CA LEU A 69 5.47 7.83 3.34
C LEU A 69 5.56 7.80 1.81
N ILE A 70 4.53 8.27 1.10
CA ILE A 70 4.53 8.36 -0.37
C ILE A 70 5.70 9.24 -0.85
N MET A 71 5.93 10.37 -0.19
CA MET A 71 7.05 11.25 -0.53
C MET A 71 8.41 10.60 -0.27
N ALA A 72 8.53 9.81 0.81
CA ALA A 72 9.77 9.12 1.15
C ALA A 72 10.12 7.99 0.18
N ILE A 73 9.10 7.35 -0.42
CA ILE A 73 9.26 6.25 -1.41
C ILE A 73 8.98 6.71 -2.84
N LYS A 74 9.37 7.94 -3.19
CA LYS A 74 9.09 8.59 -4.49
C LYS A 74 9.56 7.80 -5.72
N ASP A 75 10.47 6.85 -5.53
CA ASP A 75 10.98 5.97 -6.60
C ASP A 75 9.99 4.82 -6.91
N MET A 76 8.90 4.72 -6.16
CA MET A 76 7.81 3.78 -6.40
C MET A 76 6.53 4.52 -6.80
N ALA A 77 5.82 4.00 -7.79
CA ALA A 77 4.48 4.46 -8.14
C ALA A 77 3.44 3.81 -7.22
N VAL A 78 3.02 4.52 -6.20
CA VAL A 78 1.99 4.11 -5.25
C VAL A 78 0.89 5.18 -5.14
N SER A 79 -0.21 4.87 -4.48
CA SER A 79 -1.26 5.85 -4.22
C SER A 79 -1.74 5.77 -2.77
N SER A 80 -2.21 6.90 -2.24
CA SER A 80 -2.94 6.90 -0.98
C SER A 80 -4.27 6.18 -1.11
N GLY A 81 -4.80 5.67 -0.01
CA GLY A 81 -6.14 5.07 0.04
C GLY A 81 -7.28 6.08 -0.21
N SER A 82 -6.97 7.37 -0.19
CA SER A 82 -7.92 8.49 -0.23
C SER A 82 -7.86 9.31 -1.53
N ALA A 83 -7.62 8.68 -2.67
CA ALA A 83 -7.41 9.37 -3.96
C ALA A 83 -8.57 10.28 -4.42
N CYS A 84 -9.80 10.10 -3.89
CA CYS A 84 -10.97 10.89 -4.29
C CYS A 84 -11.25 12.09 -3.37
N THR A 85 -10.55 12.26 -2.27
CA THR A 85 -10.78 13.29 -1.27
C THR A 85 -9.57 14.17 -1.02
N SER A 86 -8.73 14.37 -2.03
CA SER A 86 -7.56 15.27 -1.95
C SER A 86 -7.90 16.72 -1.55
N ALA A 87 -9.17 17.08 -1.53
CA ALA A 87 -9.67 18.37 -1.04
C ALA A 87 -10.33 18.27 0.37
N SER A 88 -10.54 17.07 0.91
CA SER A 88 -11.07 16.87 2.26
C SER A 88 -10.09 16.02 3.07
N LEU A 89 -9.83 16.45 4.31
CA LEU A 89 -9.02 15.72 5.30
C LEU A 89 -9.73 14.44 5.80
N GLU A 90 -10.76 13.97 5.11
CA GLU A 90 -11.52 12.79 5.55
C GLU A 90 -10.84 11.50 5.09
N PRO A 91 -10.68 10.52 5.98
CA PRO A 91 -10.14 9.22 5.65
C PRO A 91 -11.09 8.43 4.73
N SER A 92 -10.54 7.49 3.98
CA SER A 92 -11.30 6.64 3.06
C SER A 92 -12.48 5.96 3.75
N TYR A 93 -13.70 6.22 3.27
CA TYR A 93 -14.90 5.55 3.76
C TYR A 93 -14.87 4.02 3.55
N VAL A 94 -14.12 3.54 2.54
CA VAL A 94 -13.91 2.11 2.30
C VAL A 94 -13.10 1.49 3.44
N LEU A 95 -12.02 2.16 3.86
CA LEU A 95 -11.18 1.66 4.96
C LEU A 95 -11.92 1.71 6.29
N ARG A 96 -12.73 2.75 6.53
CA ARG A 96 -13.64 2.80 7.68
C ARG A 96 -14.64 1.63 7.67
N ALA A 97 -15.23 1.32 6.51
CA ALA A 97 -16.14 0.18 6.35
C ALA A 97 -15.46 -1.18 6.58
N LEU A 98 -14.15 -1.26 6.33
CA LEU A 98 -13.31 -2.42 6.68
C LEU A 98 -12.92 -2.46 8.16
N GLY A 99 -13.41 -1.53 9.00
CA GLY A 99 -13.15 -1.49 10.44
C GLY A 99 -11.81 -0.84 10.83
N ARG A 100 -11.19 -0.07 9.93
CA ARG A 100 -9.97 0.69 10.26
C ARG A 100 -10.32 1.98 10.99
N SER A 101 -9.51 2.33 12.00
CA SER A 101 -9.56 3.66 12.61
C SER A 101 -9.16 4.75 11.60
N ASP A 102 -9.47 5.99 11.89
CA ASP A 102 -9.14 7.11 11.02
C ASP A 102 -7.63 7.24 10.83
N GLU A 103 -6.84 7.04 11.88
CA GLU A 103 -5.37 7.06 11.85
C GLU A 103 -4.83 5.99 10.90
N LEU A 104 -5.33 4.75 11.00
CA LEU A 104 -4.92 3.66 10.11
C LEU A 104 -5.39 3.87 8.67
N ALA A 105 -6.53 4.52 8.48
CA ALA A 105 -7.01 4.85 7.15
C ALA A 105 -6.15 5.95 6.48
N HIS A 106 -5.68 6.94 7.25
CA HIS A 106 -4.76 7.98 6.77
C HIS A 106 -3.35 7.44 6.50
N SER A 107 -2.90 6.44 7.24
CA SER A 107 -1.58 5.82 7.07
C SER A 107 -1.54 4.75 5.97
N SER A 108 -2.62 4.59 5.20
CA SER A 108 -2.73 3.54 4.19
C SER A 108 -2.11 3.93 2.86
N ILE A 109 -1.41 3.01 2.25
CA ILE A 109 -0.99 3.10 0.84
C ILE A 109 -1.50 1.90 0.04
N ARG A 110 -1.83 2.17 -1.22
CA ARG A 110 -2.20 1.15 -2.19
C ARG A 110 -1.06 0.94 -3.16
N ILE A 111 -0.59 -0.30 -3.23
CA ILE A 111 0.46 -0.74 -4.13
C ILE A 111 -0.18 -1.59 -5.22
N SER A 112 0.15 -1.29 -6.48
CA SER A 112 -0.34 -2.04 -7.63
C SER A 112 0.84 -2.73 -8.33
N ILE A 113 0.73 -4.04 -8.50
CA ILE A 113 1.72 -4.88 -9.18
C ILE A 113 1.20 -5.21 -10.56
N GLY A 114 1.99 -4.94 -11.58
CA GLY A 114 1.61 -5.10 -12.97
C GLY A 114 2.27 -6.30 -13.65
N LYS A 115 1.89 -6.49 -14.92
CA LYS A 115 2.39 -7.56 -15.78
C LYS A 115 3.92 -7.59 -15.91
N TYR A 116 4.57 -6.44 -15.89
CA TYR A 116 6.01 -6.33 -16.10
C TYR A 116 6.83 -6.17 -14.82
N THR A 117 6.17 -6.15 -13.65
CA THR A 117 6.86 -6.09 -12.38
C THR A 117 7.72 -7.34 -12.16
N THR A 118 8.97 -7.14 -11.74
CA THR A 118 9.94 -8.21 -11.50
C THR A 118 10.07 -8.55 -10.01
N GLU A 119 10.73 -9.67 -9.71
CA GLU A 119 11.01 -10.05 -8.31
C GLU A 119 12.00 -9.09 -7.65
N GLU A 120 12.98 -8.61 -8.40
CA GLU A 120 13.99 -7.66 -7.94
C GLU A 120 13.35 -6.33 -7.56
N GLU A 121 12.36 -5.87 -8.34
CA GLU A 121 11.58 -4.67 -8.00
C GLU A 121 10.76 -4.86 -6.72
N ILE A 122 10.24 -6.07 -6.47
CA ILE A 122 9.56 -6.38 -5.21
C ILE A 122 10.53 -6.35 -4.04
N ASP A 123 11.71 -6.95 -4.16
CA ASP A 123 12.73 -6.97 -3.11
C ASP A 123 13.24 -5.54 -2.80
N TYR A 124 13.45 -4.74 -3.84
CA TYR A 124 13.78 -3.32 -3.71
C TYR A 124 12.67 -2.56 -2.98
N SER A 125 11.41 -2.78 -3.39
CA SER A 125 10.25 -2.13 -2.79
C SER A 125 10.12 -2.44 -1.29
N VAL A 126 10.32 -3.70 -0.91
CA VAL A 126 10.33 -4.10 0.51
C VAL A 126 11.39 -3.35 1.29
N SER A 127 12.61 -3.27 0.76
CA SER A 127 13.73 -2.60 1.42
C SER A 127 13.48 -1.10 1.57
N LEU A 128 13.00 -0.45 0.50
CA LEU A 128 12.72 0.98 0.47
C LEU A 128 11.60 1.35 1.46
N ILE A 129 10.51 0.59 1.49
CA ILE A 129 9.39 0.84 2.42
C ILE A 129 9.85 0.64 3.87
N LYS A 130 10.61 -0.42 4.17
CA LYS A 130 11.14 -0.66 5.52
C LYS A 130 11.98 0.51 6.01
N GLU A 131 12.90 0.97 5.17
CA GLU A 131 13.76 2.10 5.51
C GLU A 131 12.95 3.38 5.73
N ALA A 132 12.01 3.69 4.85
CA ALA A 132 11.16 4.87 4.95
C ALA A 132 10.28 4.84 6.21
N VAL A 133 9.62 3.71 6.50
CA VAL A 133 8.79 3.54 7.70
C VAL A 133 9.62 3.70 8.97
N THR A 134 10.81 3.11 9.02
CA THR A 134 11.71 3.24 10.17
C THR A 134 12.07 4.70 10.42
N LYS A 135 12.54 5.41 9.40
CA LYS A 135 12.91 6.83 9.51
C LYS A 135 11.74 7.73 9.91
N LEU A 136 10.56 7.50 9.34
CA LEU A 136 9.38 8.31 9.67
C LEU A 136 8.90 8.06 11.11
N ARG A 137 8.99 6.82 11.60
CA ARG A 137 8.66 6.50 12.99
C ARG A 137 9.65 7.09 13.99
N GLU A 138 10.94 7.14 13.66
CA GLU A 138 11.94 7.81 14.50
C GLU A 138 11.65 9.30 14.70
N LEU A 139 10.90 9.92 13.80
CA LEU A 139 10.46 11.31 13.89
C LEU A 139 9.05 11.47 14.52
N SER A 140 8.38 10.35 14.84
CA SER A 140 7.01 10.35 15.34
C SER A 140 6.96 10.26 16.86
N PRO A 141 6.50 11.32 17.58
CA PRO A 141 6.32 11.27 19.03
C PRO A 141 5.35 10.14 19.46
N LEU A 142 4.36 9.83 18.62
CA LEU A 142 3.41 8.74 18.91
C LEU A 142 4.07 7.38 18.91
N TRP A 143 5.06 7.18 18.03
CA TRP A 143 5.84 5.95 18.01
C TRP A 143 6.71 5.79 19.26
N GLU A 144 7.35 6.86 19.70
CA GLU A 144 8.13 6.88 20.95
C GLU A 144 7.24 6.54 22.14
N MET A 145 6.10 7.19 22.28
CA MET A 145 5.13 6.92 23.36
C MET A 145 4.63 5.47 23.31
N TYR A 146 4.37 4.92 22.13
CA TYR A 146 3.98 3.52 21.98
C TYR A 146 5.09 2.57 22.45
N LYS A 147 6.34 2.83 22.09
CA LYS A 147 7.50 2.01 22.51
C LYS A 147 7.75 2.10 24.02
N ASP A 148 7.41 3.22 24.65
CA ASP A 148 7.46 3.40 26.11
C ASP A 148 6.28 2.76 26.85
N GLY A 149 5.36 2.12 26.11
CA GLY A 149 4.20 1.43 26.67
C GLY A 149 3.08 2.35 27.15
N ILE A 150 3.05 3.60 26.67
CA ILE A 150 2.01 4.56 27.00
C ILE A 150 0.74 4.21 26.23
N ASP A 151 -0.39 4.07 26.94
CA ASP A 151 -1.69 3.91 26.29
C ASP A 151 -2.14 5.24 25.67
N LEU A 152 -2.03 5.32 24.33
CA LEU A 152 -2.36 6.52 23.56
C LEU A 152 -3.83 6.92 23.68
N ASN A 153 -4.74 5.97 23.98
CA ASN A 153 -6.15 6.28 24.19
C ASN A 153 -6.37 7.02 25.53
N SER A 154 -5.45 6.88 26.48
CA SER A 154 -5.51 7.56 27.78
C SER A 154 -4.97 8.99 27.75
N VAL A 155 -4.27 9.36 26.68
CA VAL A 155 -3.64 10.70 26.54
C VAL A 155 -4.70 11.73 26.21
N LYS A 156 -4.86 12.72 27.09
CA LYS A 156 -5.72 13.88 26.83
C LYS A 156 -4.97 14.87 25.93
N TRP A 157 -5.33 14.91 24.66
CA TRP A 157 -4.84 15.92 23.73
C TRP A 157 -5.53 17.24 24.02
N SER A 158 -4.80 18.26 24.48
CA SER A 158 -5.34 19.62 24.56
C SER A 158 -5.44 20.18 23.16
N ALA A 159 -6.68 20.38 22.68
CA ALA A 159 -6.91 21.18 21.47
C ALA A 159 -6.43 22.62 21.72
N HIS A 160 -5.47 23.07 20.94
CA HIS A 160 -5.06 24.47 20.85
C HIS A 160 -5.82 25.15 19.73
#